data_c4c96831dbcee7150b582102aec919e2
#
_entry.id   c4c96831dbcee7150b582102aec919e2
#
_cell.length_a   1.000
_cell.length_b   1.000
_cell.length_c   1.000
_cell.angle_alpha   90.00
_cell.angle_beta   90.00
_cell.angle_gamma   90.00
#
_symmetry.space_group_name_H-M   'P 1'
#
loop_
_entity.id
_entity.type
_entity.pdbx_description
1 polymer ?
#
loop_
_entity_poly.entity_id
_entity_poly.type
_entity_poly.pdbx_seq_one_letter_code
_entity_poly.pdbx_strand_id
1 'polypeptide(L)'
;MNFNIKKEKRYQYFAPDNASTIPFSIALNNHITYLNKKFEDLVLLCIGTDKITGDCLGPLVGSKLKQRKFPYPLYGTLEKPLHAGILTEQLPEISLVHPDACTLAIDAAVGTKNHIGLVSLSRQPLSPGKGVARPLCPVGDISITGIINEASVSSEILLPYTSLYLVDKLAEYICKGILNSDLPQAR
;
A
#
# COMPACT_ATOMS: atom_id res chain seq x y z
N MET A 1 -4.50 23.52 -30.93
CA MET A 1 -3.92 23.56 -29.58
C MET A 1 -3.50 22.15 -29.20
N ASN A 2 -2.20 21.84 -29.29
CA ASN A 2 -1.69 20.54 -28.89
C ASN A 2 -1.59 20.52 -27.37
N PHE A 3 -2.52 19.85 -26.71
CA PHE A 3 -2.36 19.46 -25.31
C PHE A 3 -1.29 18.39 -25.22
N ASN A 4 -0.11 18.82 -24.82
CA ASN A 4 0.99 17.93 -24.48
C ASN A 4 0.61 17.25 -23.15
N ILE A 5 -0.11 16.13 -23.23
CA ILE A 5 -0.39 15.26 -22.06
C ILE A 5 0.97 14.68 -21.68
N LYS A 6 1.64 15.34 -20.73
CA LYS A 6 2.82 14.73 -20.07
C LYS A 6 2.39 13.34 -19.63
N LYS A 7 3.04 12.29 -20.17
CA LYS A 7 2.92 10.92 -19.67
C LYS A 7 3.12 10.97 -18.15
N GLU A 8 2.04 10.91 -17.39
CA GLU A 8 2.14 10.86 -15.94
C GLU A 8 3.04 9.69 -15.56
N LYS A 9 3.99 9.98 -14.67
CA LYS A 9 4.91 8.94 -14.20
C LYS A 9 4.06 7.83 -13.57
N ARG A 10 4.27 6.60 -14.02
CA ARG A 10 3.54 5.41 -13.55
C ARG A 10 3.63 5.25 -12.03
N TYR A 11 4.73 5.70 -11.42
CA TYR A 11 4.98 5.69 -9.99
C TYR A 11 5.48 7.05 -9.52
N GLN A 12 4.98 7.49 -8.37
CA GLN A 12 5.49 8.63 -7.62
C GLN A 12 6.20 8.12 -6.38
N TYR A 13 7.39 8.67 -6.07
CA TYR A 13 8.20 8.25 -4.94
C TYR A 13 8.32 9.36 -3.91
N PHE A 14 8.21 9.00 -2.64
CA PHE A 14 8.24 9.90 -1.48
C PHE A 14 9.27 9.42 -0.48
N ALA A 15 10.08 10.35 0.03
CA ALA A 15 11.10 10.06 1.04
C ALA A 15 10.55 10.36 2.45
N PRO A 16 10.55 9.40 3.37
CA PRO A 16 10.09 9.60 4.75
C PRO A 16 11.00 10.46 5.61
N ASP A 17 12.16 10.90 5.09
CA ASP A 17 13.18 11.61 5.87
C ASP A 17 12.79 13.05 6.22
N ASN A 18 11.91 13.68 5.45
CA ASN A 18 11.59 15.10 5.57
C ASN A 18 10.35 15.40 6.43
N ALA A 19 9.96 14.52 7.32
CA ALA A 19 8.86 14.69 8.29
C ALA A 19 7.49 15.11 7.71
N SER A 20 7.41 15.65 6.50
CA SER A 20 6.18 16.10 5.87
C SER A 20 5.55 15.01 5.01
N THR A 21 4.30 14.66 5.32
CA THR A 21 3.49 13.75 4.50
C THR A 21 2.60 14.50 3.51
N ILE A 22 2.64 15.84 3.49
CA ILE A 22 1.77 16.68 2.65
C ILE A 22 1.88 16.32 1.15
N PRO A 23 3.08 16.17 0.55
CA PRO A 23 3.18 15.81 -0.87
C PRO A 23 2.55 14.46 -1.19
N PHE A 24 2.71 13.48 -0.30
CA PHE A 24 2.10 12.16 -0.44
C PHE A 24 0.58 12.24 -0.31
N SER A 25 0.06 12.97 0.69
CA SER A 25 -1.37 13.13 0.93
C SER A 25 -2.07 13.82 -0.25
N ILE A 26 -1.47 14.88 -0.81
CA ILE A 26 -1.97 15.55 -2.01
C ILE A 26 -1.98 14.60 -3.22
N ALA A 27 -0.91 13.83 -3.41
CA ALA A 27 -0.83 12.87 -4.51
C ALA A 27 -1.88 11.76 -4.38
N LEU A 28 -2.11 11.25 -3.16
CA LEU A 28 -3.14 10.25 -2.88
C LEU A 28 -4.53 10.79 -3.20
N ASN A 29 -4.86 12.01 -2.74
CA ASN A 29 -6.12 12.67 -3.07
C ASN A 29 -6.32 12.83 -4.58
N ASN A 30 -5.27 13.26 -5.30
CA ASN A 30 -5.31 13.39 -6.76
C ASN A 30 -5.57 12.05 -7.44
N HIS A 31 -5.00 10.95 -6.93
CA HIS A 31 -5.25 9.62 -7.48
C HIS A 31 -6.69 9.16 -7.24
N ILE A 32 -7.22 9.37 -6.05
CA ILE A 32 -8.61 9.02 -5.72
C ILE A 32 -9.57 9.85 -6.59
N THR A 33 -9.36 11.17 -6.68
CA THR A 33 -10.19 12.07 -7.49
C THR A 33 -10.15 11.72 -8.98
N TYR A 34 -8.97 11.36 -9.49
CA TYR A 34 -8.80 10.99 -10.92
C TYR A 34 -9.60 9.75 -11.31
N LEU A 35 -9.76 8.80 -10.41
CA LEU A 35 -10.55 7.60 -10.69
C LEU A 35 -12.01 7.94 -10.99
N ASN A 36 -12.46 9.15 -10.62
CA ASN A 36 -13.79 9.72 -10.90
C ASN A 36 -14.95 8.74 -10.72
N LYS A 37 -14.73 7.70 -9.93
CA LYS A 37 -15.76 6.78 -9.50
C LYS A 37 -16.49 7.46 -8.35
N LYS A 38 -17.80 7.39 -8.33
CA LYS A 38 -18.59 7.68 -7.13
C LYS A 38 -18.37 6.53 -6.17
N PHE A 39 -17.22 6.52 -5.52
CA PHE A 39 -16.96 5.54 -4.47
C PHE A 39 -17.91 5.85 -3.32
N GLU A 40 -18.75 4.88 -3.01
CA GLU A 40 -19.57 4.95 -1.80
C GLU A 40 -18.75 4.63 -0.57
N ASP A 41 -17.59 3.99 -0.74
CA ASP A 41 -16.71 3.58 0.34
C ASP A 41 -15.23 3.52 -0.09
N LEU A 42 -14.35 3.51 0.90
CA LEU A 42 -12.92 3.31 0.73
C LEU A 42 -12.51 2.08 1.54
N VAL A 43 -11.80 1.14 0.93
CA VAL A 43 -11.32 -0.06 1.61
C VAL A 43 -9.80 -0.14 1.54
N LEU A 44 -9.16 -0.41 2.67
CA LEU A 44 -7.73 -0.63 2.75
C LEU A 44 -7.41 -2.12 2.81
N LEU A 45 -6.53 -2.57 1.92
CA LEU A 45 -5.98 -3.92 1.86
C LEU A 45 -4.50 -3.87 2.26
N CYS A 46 -4.22 -4.09 3.54
CA CYS A 46 -2.86 -4.05 4.11
C CYS A 46 -2.25 -5.45 4.02
N ILE A 47 -1.52 -5.70 2.91
CA ILE A 47 -1.07 -7.03 2.52
C ILE A 47 0.27 -7.36 3.16
N GLY A 48 0.46 -8.61 3.55
CA GLY A 48 1.69 -9.14 4.12
C GLY A 48 1.47 -10.03 5.34
N THR A 49 2.55 -10.41 6.03
CA THR A 49 2.54 -11.26 7.22
C THR A 49 3.33 -10.65 8.37
N ASP A 50 2.92 -10.94 9.60
CA ASP A 50 3.64 -10.60 10.83
C ASP A 50 4.88 -11.47 11.09
N LYS A 51 5.01 -12.59 10.37
CA LYS A 51 6.06 -13.61 10.59
C LYS A 51 7.40 -13.28 9.94
N ILE A 52 7.43 -12.32 9.00
CA ILE A 52 8.62 -11.95 8.22
C ILE A 52 8.75 -10.43 8.25
N THR A 53 9.86 -9.92 8.81
CA THR A 53 10.05 -8.48 9.00
C THR A 53 9.89 -7.67 7.71
N GLY A 54 10.44 -8.14 6.59
CA GLY A 54 10.31 -7.47 5.30
C GLY A 54 8.91 -7.51 4.71
N ASP A 55 8.04 -8.40 5.18
CA ASP A 55 6.67 -8.56 4.69
C ASP A 55 5.61 -8.01 5.67
N CYS A 56 6.03 -7.43 6.80
CA CYS A 56 5.08 -6.95 7.79
C CYS A 56 4.63 -5.49 7.60
N LEU A 57 5.06 -4.81 6.55
CA LEU A 57 4.76 -3.40 6.31
C LEU A 57 3.24 -3.14 6.27
N GLY A 58 2.52 -3.88 5.42
CA GLY A 58 1.06 -3.75 5.31
C GLY A 58 0.35 -3.99 6.64
N PRO A 59 0.52 -5.15 7.29
CA PRO A 59 -0.04 -5.42 8.61
C PRO A 59 0.30 -4.38 9.68
N LEU A 60 1.51 -3.82 9.65
CA LEU A 60 1.93 -2.77 10.57
C LEU A 60 1.20 -1.45 10.31
N VAL A 61 1.04 -1.04 9.05
CA VAL A 61 0.21 0.12 8.66
C VAL A 61 -1.23 -0.09 9.12
N GLY A 62 -1.82 -1.26 8.83
CA GLY A 62 -3.18 -1.60 9.24
C GLY A 62 -3.38 -1.51 10.74
N SER A 63 -2.44 -2.05 11.54
CA SER A 63 -2.49 -1.97 13.00
C SER A 63 -2.38 -0.54 13.50
N LYS A 64 -1.48 0.28 12.94
CA LYS A 64 -1.31 1.69 13.30
C LYS A 64 -2.57 2.52 12.97
N LEU A 65 -3.21 2.27 11.83
CA LEU A 65 -4.46 2.93 11.43
C LEU A 65 -5.63 2.51 12.35
N LYS A 66 -5.76 1.21 12.66
CA LYS A 66 -6.76 0.69 13.60
C LYS A 66 -6.63 1.33 14.98
N GLN A 67 -5.42 1.44 15.51
CA GLN A 67 -5.15 2.11 16.80
C GLN A 67 -5.54 3.59 16.78
N ARG A 68 -5.42 4.27 15.63
CA ARG A 68 -5.81 5.68 15.43
C ARG A 68 -7.27 5.86 15.02
N LYS A 69 -8.08 4.80 15.14
CA LYS A 69 -9.53 4.80 14.86
C LYS A 69 -9.84 5.26 13.43
N PHE A 70 -9.05 4.77 12.46
CA PHE A 70 -9.30 5.04 11.05
C PHE A 70 -10.73 4.63 10.67
N PRO A 71 -11.52 5.51 10.02
CA PRO A 71 -12.97 5.34 9.93
C PRO A 71 -13.45 4.38 8.83
N TYR A 72 -12.54 3.89 7.97
CA TYR A 72 -12.91 3.05 6.83
C TYR A 72 -12.61 1.58 7.07
N PRO A 73 -13.29 0.66 6.35
CA PRO A 73 -12.97 -0.76 6.35
C PRO A 73 -11.50 -1.02 6.07
N LEU A 74 -10.89 -1.87 6.87
CA LEU A 74 -9.48 -2.19 6.81
C LEU A 74 -9.27 -3.68 7.03
N TYR A 75 -8.56 -4.31 6.10
CA TYR A 75 -8.19 -5.72 6.11
C TYR A 75 -6.68 -5.85 6.15
N GLY A 76 -6.18 -6.67 7.04
CA GLY A 76 -4.75 -6.88 7.28
C GLY A 76 -4.21 -6.02 8.42
N THR A 77 -4.00 -6.66 9.57
CA THR A 77 -3.33 -6.10 10.76
C THR A 77 -2.29 -7.11 11.25
N LEU A 78 -1.45 -6.74 12.21
CA LEU A 78 -0.53 -7.70 12.84
C LEU A 78 -1.28 -8.83 13.56
N GLU A 79 -2.45 -8.53 14.13
CA GLU A 79 -3.32 -9.51 14.80
C GLU A 79 -4.02 -10.45 13.81
N LYS A 80 -4.43 -9.91 12.66
CA LYS A 80 -5.13 -10.64 11.59
C LYS A 80 -4.54 -10.27 10.23
N PRO A 81 -3.39 -10.83 9.86
CA PRO A 81 -2.69 -10.50 8.63
C PRO A 81 -3.46 -10.93 7.38
N LEU A 82 -3.40 -10.11 6.33
CA LEU A 82 -3.91 -10.42 4.99
C LEU A 82 -2.72 -10.85 4.11
N HIS A 83 -2.23 -12.07 4.31
CA HIS A 83 -1.06 -12.56 3.57
C HIS A 83 -1.44 -13.22 2.23
N ALA A 84 -0.47 -13.33 1.35
CA ALA A 84 -0.64 -13.86 0.00
C ALA A 84 -1.39 -15.20 -0.06
N GLY A 85 -1.18 -16.09 0.93
CA GLY A 85 -1.81 -17.41 0.97
C GLY A 85 -3.34 -17.40 1.15
N ILE A 86 -3.89 -16.38 1.84
CA ILE A 86 -5.35 -16.26 2.08
C ILE A 86 -5.99 -15.17 1.21
N LEU A 87 -5.19 -14.34 0.55
CA LEU A 87 -5.67 -13.20 -0.22
C LEU A 87 -6.66 -13.64 -1.32
N THR A 88 -6.34 -14.73 -2.03
CA THR A 88 -7.19 -15.27 -3.11
C THR A 88 -8.56 -15.71 -2.61
N GLU A 89 -8.66 -16.18 -1.37
CA GLU A 89 -9.93 -16.61 -0.76
C GLU A 89 -10.71 -15.42 -0.21
N GLN A 90 -10.02 -14.46 0.41
CA GLN A 90 -10.68 -13.31 1.07
C GLN A 90 -11.08 -12.19 0.11
N LEU A 91 -10.38 -11.99 -1.02
CA LEU A 91 -10.71 -10.92 -1.96
C LEU A 91 -12.14 -10.99 -2.52
N PRO A 92 -12.68 -12.16 -2.93
CA PRO A 92 -14.07 -12.26 -3.36
C PRO A 92 -15.07 -11.87 -2.26
N GLU A 93 -14.81 -12.28 -1.03
CA GLU A 93 -15.66 -11.93 0.12
C GLU A 93 -15.63 -10.42 0.40
N ILE A 94 -14.44 -9.81 0.39
CA ILE A 94 -14.27 -8.36 0.56
C ILE A 94 -14.99 -7.61 -0.55
N SER A 95 -14.86 -8.06 -1.81
CA SER A 95 -15.53 -7.44 -2.96
C SER A 95 -17.05 -7.58 -2.91
N LEU A 96 -17.56 -8.66 -2.32
CA LEU A 96 -18.99 -8.84 -2.12
C LEU A 96 -19.55 -7.90 -1.04
N VAL A 97 -18.79 -7.65 0.01
CA VAL A 97 -19.16 -6.72 1.10
C VAL A 97 -19.03 -5.27 0.65
N HIS A 98 -18.07 -4.97 -0.22
CA HIS A 98 -17.74 -3.60 -0.68
C HIS A 98 -17.68 -3.53 -2.21
N PRO A 99 -18.81 -3.73 -2.93
CA PRO A 99 -18.80 -3.90 -4.39
C PRO A 99 -18.33 -2.67 -5.16
N ASP A 100 -18.59 -1.47 -4.65
CA ASP A 100 -18.29 -0.20 -5.33
C ASP A 100 -17.17 0.61 -4.61
N ALA A 101 -16.45 -0.02 -3.70
CA ALA A 101 -15.39 0.64 -2.95
C ALA A 101 -14.16 0.96 -3.82
N CYS A 102 -13.52 2.11 -3.53
CA CYS A 102 -12.15 2.35 -3.96
C CYS A 102 -11.21 1.54 -3.07
N THR A 103 -10.37 0.72 -3.66
CA THR A 103 -9.45 -0.13 -2.91
C THR A 103 -8.01 0.42 -2.93
N LEU A 104 -7.46 0.69 -1.74
CA LEU A 104 -6.05 1.02 -1.54
C LEU A 104 -5.30 -0.24 -1.10
N ALA A 105 -4.42 -0.75 -1.96
CA ALA A 105 -3.56 -1.89 -1.60
C ALA A 105 -2.21 -1.40 -1.08
N ILE A 106 -1.81 -1.88 0.09
CA ILE A 106 -0.59 -1.50 0.79
C ILE A 106 0.26 -2.74 1.01
N ASP A 107 1.52 -2.71 0.59
CA ASP A 107 2.44 -3.85 0.69
C ASP A 107 3.90 -3.41 0.78
N ALA A 108 4.77 -4.30 1.18
CA ALA A 108 6.21 -4.15 1.02
C ALA A 108 6.64 -4.47 -0.41
N ALA A 109 7.68 -3.83 -0.89
CA ALA A 109 8.23 -4.12 -2.21
C ALA A 109 9.76 -4.11 -2.19
N VAL A 110 10.35 -4.85 -3.11
CA VAL A 110 11.76 -4.72 -3.46
C VAL A 110 11.91 -3.81 -4.68
N GLY A 111 12.99 -3.08 -4.76
CA GLY A 111 13.22 -2.14 -5.85
C GLY A 111 14.69 -1.97 -6.20
N THR A 112 15.05 -0.93 -6.90
CA THR A 112 16.47 -0.60 -7.11
C THR A 112 17.09 -0.06 -5.82
N LYS A 113 18.39 -0.19 -5.65
CA LYS A 113 19.13 0.26 -4.47
C LYS A 113 18.82 1.72 -4.09
N ASN A 114 18.65 2.60 -5.07
CA ASN A 114 18.37 4.03 -4.86
C ASN A 114 16.93 4.30 -4.40
N HIS A 115 16.05 3.33 -4.46
CA HIS A 115 14.66 3.47 -4.01
C HIS A 115 14.42 2.86 -2.63
N ILE A 116 15.40 2.16 -2.03
CA ILE A 116 15.27 1.60 -0.68
C ILE A 116 14.97 2.74 0.29
N GLY A 117 13.95 2.57 1.12
CA GLY A 117 13.50 3.58 2.09
C GLY A 117 12.51 4.59 1.52
N LEU A 118 12.12 4.48 0.24
CA LEU A 118 11.07 5.32 -0.35
C LEU A 118 9.70 4.63 -0.25
N VAL A 119 8.66 5.46 -0.22
CA VAL A 119 7.27 5.05 -0.44
C VAL A 119 6.91 5.33 -1.90
N SER A 120 6.33 4.36 -2.58
CA SER A 120 5.84 4.51 -3.94
C SER A 120 4.30 4.54 -3.94
N LEU A 121 3.72 5.43 -4.73
CA LEU A 121 2.29 5.57 -4.96
C LEU A 121 1.98 5.43 -6.45
N SER A 122 0.96 4.64 -6.80
CA SER A 122 0.59 4.40 -8.19
C SER A 122 -0.92 4.14 -8.34
N ARG A 123 -1.49 4.55 -9.48
CA ARG A 123 -2.85 4.16 -9.93
C ARG A 123 -2.84 2.85 -10.70
N GLN A 124 -2.07 1.91 -10.26
CA GLN A 124 -2.02 0.57 -10.84
C GLN A 124 -2.27 -0.45 -9.73
N PRO A 125 -2.92 -1.55 -10.05
CA PRO A 125 -3.06 -2.62 -9.09
C PRO A 125 -1.69 -3.12 -8.62
N LEU A 126 -1.63 -3.51 -7.38
CA LEU A 126 -0.49 -4.18 -6.79
C LEU A 126 -0.50 -5.66 -7.21
N SER A 127 0.66 -6.20 -7.53
CA SER A 127 0.83 -7.66 -7.73
C SER A 127 1.54 -8.23 -6.51
N PRO A 128 0.79 -8.67 -5.49
CA PRO A 128 1.40 -9.19 -4.26
C PRO A 128 2.12 -10.50 -4.51
N GLY A 129 3.05 -10.85 -3.62
CA GLY A 129 3.70 -12.15 -3.63
C GLY A 129 4.59 -12.42 -4.85
N LYS A 130 5.22 -11.40 -5.42
CA LYS A 130 6.26 -11.62 -6.47
C LYS A 130 7.42 -12.52 -6.01
N GLY A 131 7.52 -12.73 -4.71
CA GLY A 131 8.43 -13.67 -4.08
C GLY A 131 7.83 -15.06 -3.84
N VAL A 132 6.57 -15.31 -4.17
CA VAL A 132 5.94 -16.63 -4.01
C VAL A 132 5.73 -17.24 -5.39
N ALA A 133 5.99 -18.54 -5.54
CA ALA A 133 5.94 -19.26 -6.81
C ALA A 133 4.56 -19.29 -7.52
N ARG A 134 3.55 -18.55 -7.01
CA ARG A 134 2.21 -18.44 -7.61
C ARG A 134 1.91 -16.98 -7.94
N PRO A 135 1.62 -16.65 -9.21
CA PRO A 135 1.14 -15.33 -9.56
C PRO A 135 -0.24 -15.12 -8.91
N LEU A 136 -0.34 -14.11 -8.05
CA LEU A 136 -1.61 -13.67 -7.48
C LEU A 136 -2.27 -12.66 -8.40
N CYS A 137 -3.61 -12.62 -8.35
CA CYS A 137 -4.36 -11.59 -9.08
C CYS A 137 -3.93 -10.19 -8.61
N PRO A 138 -3.79 -9.23 -9.54
CA PRO A 138 -3.54 -7.84 -9.16
C PRO A 138 -4.66 -7.29 -8.28
N VAL A 139 -4.31 -6.51 -7.26
CA VAL A 139 -5.23 -6.01 -6.22
C VAL A 139 -5.15 -4.52 -6.08
N GLY A 140 -6.29 -3.89 -5.80
CA GLY A 140 -6.41 -2.47 -5.53
C GLY A 140 -6.54 -1.60 -6.76
N ASP A 141 -7.25 -0.49 -6.63
CA ASP A 141 -7.32 0.57 -7.64
C ASP A 141 -6.07 1.47 -7.56
N ILE A 142 -5.58 1.66 -6.34
CA ILE A 142 -4.37 2.43 -6.01
C ILE A 142 -3.44 1.54 -5.20
N SER A 143 -2.16 1.56 -5.52
CA SER A 143 -1.13 0.84 -4.76
C SER A 143 -0.19 1.81 -4.04
N ILE A 144 0.10 1.48 -2.79
CA ILE A 144 1.08 2.14 -1.93
C ILE A 144 2.09 1.09 -1.52
N THR A 145 3.36 1.26 -1.87
CA THR A 145 4.39 0.29 -1.49
C THR A 145 5.56 0.96 -0.78
N GLY A 146 6.04 0.34 0.28
CA GLY A 146 7.31 0.71 0.89
C GLY A 146 8.45 -0.13 0.32
N ILE A 147 9.47 0.51 -0.22
CA ILE A 147 10.62 -0.19 -0.78
C ILE A 147 11.59 -0.55 0.35
N ILE A 148 11.62 -1.83 0.69
CA ILE A 148 12.32 -2.31 1.91
C ILE A 148 13.68 -2.95 1.62
N ASN A 149 13.92 -3.39 0.39
CA ASN A 149 15.15 -4.07 0.01
C ASN A 149 15.41 -3.95 -1.50
N GLU A 150 16.61 -4.37 -1.95
CA GLU A 150 16.98 -4.43 -3.35
C GLU A 150 16.36 -5.64 -4.04
N ALA A 151 15.87 -5.44 -5.26
CA ALA A 151 15.38 -6.53 -6.10
C ALA A 151 16.56 -7.38 -6.58
N SER A 152 16.64 -8.62 -6.12
CA SER A 152 17.66 -9.60 -6.50
C SER A 152 17.03 -10.98 -6.61
N VAL A 153 17.77 -11.93 -7.19
CA VAL A 153 17.35 -13.35 -7.25
C VAL A 153 17.14 -13.95 -5.86
N SER A 154 17.79 -13.36 -4.84
CA SER A 154 17.71 -13.82 -3.44
C SER A 154 16.84 -12.91 -2.56
N SER A 155 15.98 -12.08 -3.15
CA SER A 155 15.16 -11.11 -2.38
C SER A 155 14.33 -11.80 -1.29
N GLU A 156 13.78 -12.97 -1.56
CA GLU A 156 12.97 -13.73 -0.60
C GLU A 156 13.79 -14.15 0.63
N ILE A 157 15.04 -14.55 0.44
CA ILE A 157 15.95 -14.94 1.53
C ILE A 157 16.30 -13.73 2.41
N LEU A 158 16.30 -12.53 1.83
CA LEU A 158 16.66 -11.29 2.55
C LEU A 158 15.50 -10.65 3.32
N LEU A 159 14.25 -11.00 3.01
CA LEU A 159 13.08 -10.44 3.68
C LEU A 159 13.10 -10.58 5.22
N PRO A 160 13.48 -11.73 5.80
CA PRO A 160 13.57 -11.87 7.26
C PRO A 160 14.64 -10.96 7.89
N TYR A 161 15.68 -10.60 7.15
CA TYR A 161 16.80 -9.78 7.61
C TYR A 161 16.62 -8.28 7.33
N THR A 162 15.44 -7.87 6.86
CA THR A 162 15.10 -6.46 6.65
C THR A 162 15.08 -5.71 7.99
N SER A 163 15.57 -4.50 8.01
CA SER A 163 15.56 -3.65 9.22
C SER A 163 14.12 -3.34 9.65
N LEU A 164 13.73 -3.78 10.83
CA LEU A 164 12.44 -3.44 11.43
C LEU A 164 12.28 -1.92 11.60
N TYR A 165 13.34 -1.20 11.93
CA TYR A 165 13.34 0.25 12.01
C TYR A 165 12.93 0.89 10.67
N LEU A 166 13.45 0.38 9.55
CA LEU A 166 13.08 0.86 8.22
C LEU A 166 11.60 0.60 7.93
N VAL A 167 11.13 -0.61 8.22
CA VAL A 167 9.73 -0.99 7.98
C VAL A 167 8.78 -0.15 8.83
N ASP A 168 9.10 0.06 10.12
CA ASP A 168 8.30 0.90 11.01
C ASP A 168 8.27 2.37 10.57
N LYS A 169 9.42 2.92 10.13
CA LYS A 169 9.52 4.28 9.60
C LYS A 169 8.64 4.47 8.36
N LEU A 170 8.66 3.51 7.42
CA LEU A 170 7.82 3.52 6.24
C LEU A 170 6.34 3.40 6.61
N ALA A 171 6.00 2.48 7.52
CA ALA A 171 4.63 2.29 8.00
C ALA A 171 4.08 3.55 8.67
N GLU A 172 4.88 4.21 9.49
CA GLU A 172 4.49 5.45 10.15
C GLU A 172 4.24 6.58 9.15
N TYR A 173 5.12 6.72 8.15
CA TYR A 173 4.96 7.71 7.08
C TYR A 173 3.68 7.47 6.27
N ILE A 174 3.44 6.23 5.83
CA ILE A 174 2.23 5.85 5.08
C ILE A 174 0.98 6.12 5.93
N CYS A 175 0.98 5.69 7.18
CA CYS A 175 -0.13 5.88 8.09
C CYS A 175 -0.47 7.37 8.27
N LYS A 176 0.52 8.22 8.59
CA LYS A 176 0.33 9.67 8.70
C LYS A 176 -0.14 10.29 7.40
N GLY A 177 0.41 9.86 6.27
CA GLY A 177 0.03 10.36 4.96
C GLY A 177 -1.42 10.05 4.60
N ILE A 178 -1.89 8.84 4.90
CA ILE A 178 -3.31 8.46 4.73
C ILE A 178 -4.21 9.27 5.65
N LEU A 179 -3.86 9.42 6.92
CA LEU A 179 -4.65 10.19 7.90
C LEU A 179 -4.73 11.70 7.58
N ASN A 180 -3.70 12.24 6.94
CA ASN A 180 -3.64 13.64 6.51
C ASN A 180 -4.26 13.87 5.13
N SER A 181 -4.73 12.81 4.46
CA SER A 181 -5.42 12.91 3.18
C SER A 181 -6.86 13.33 3.38
N ASP A 182 -7.37 14.13 2.43
CA ASP A 182 -8.79 14.51 2.37
C ASP A 182 -9.57 13.37 1.69
N LEU A 183 -9.80 12.32 2.46
CA LEU A 183 -10.52 11.15 1.99
C LEU A 183 -12.02 11.41 1.95
N PRO A 184 -12.80 10.76 1.04
CA PRO A 184 -14.26 10.82 1.05
C PRO A 184 -14.79 10.54 2.45
N GLN A 185 -15.87 11.17 2.87
CA GLN A 185 -16.43 10.92 4.20
C GLN A 185 -16.97 9.48 4.27
N ALA A 186 -16.52 8.72 5.28
CA ALA A 186 -17.10 7.42 5.59
C ALA A 186 -18.58 7.58 5.96
N ARG A 187 -19.45 6.78 5.34
CA ARG A 187 -20.88 6.74 5.63
C ARG A 187 -21.20 5.85 6.81
#